data_49c035bc4888c83e179af55f25c75839
#
_entry.id   49c035bc4888c83e179af55f25c75839
#
_cell.length_a   1.000
_cell.length_b   1.000
_cell.length_c   1.000
_cell.angle_alpha   90.00
_cell.angle_beta   90.00
_cell.angle_gamma   90.00
#
_symmetry.space_group_name_H-M   'P 1'
#
loop_
_entity.id
_entity.type
_entity.pdbx_description
1 polymer ?
#
loop_
_entity_poly.entity_id
_entity_poly.type
_entity_poly.pdbx_seq_one_letter_code
_entity_poly.pdbx_strand_id
1 'polypeptide(L)' 'MNQKDDKNTVIGTITEALPNTLFRVDIGEGKIIISYLSGKMRIHRIKVLVGDRVEVLLDPYGGKGRILKRI' A
#
# COMPACT_ATOMS: atom_id res chain seq x y z
N MET A 1 -12.69 0.34 19.52
CA MET A 1 -12.24 0.51 19.07
C MET A 1 -11.30 0.06 18.61
N ASN A 2 -11.08 -0.07 18.07
CA ASN A 2 -10.20 -0.52 17.68
C ASN A 2 -9.40 0.01 16.77
N GLN A 3 -8.68 0.66 17.01
CA GLN A 3 -7.75 1.42 16.23
C GLN A 3 -6.46 0.72 16.03
N LYS A 4 -6.48 -0.54 16.21
CA LYS A 4 -5.29 -1.28 16.10
C LYS A 4 -4.70 -1.23 14.76
N ASP A 5 -5.53 -1.15 13.74
CA ASP A 5 -5.04 -1.15 12.38
C ASP A 5 -4.22 0.07 12.08
N ASP A 6 -4.50 1.17 12.76
CA ASP A 6 -3.77 2.40 12.51
C ASP A 6 -2.31 2.30 12.87
N LYS A 7 -1.98 1.43 13.79
CA LYS A 7 -0.62 1.30 14.21
C LYS A 7 0.27 0.68 13.17
N ASN A 8 -0.33 -0.03 12.23
CA ASN A 8 0.43 -0.72 11.21
C ASN A 8 0.36 -0.04 9.86
N THR A 9 -0.15 1.18 9.81
CA THR A 9 -0.22 1.87 8.53
C THR A 9 0.94 2.83 8.40
N VAL A 10 1.43 2.98 7.18
CA VAL A 10 2.51 3.91 6.86
C VAL A 10 2.17 4.57 5.54
N ILE A 11 2.81 5.71 5.30
CA ILE A 11 2.68 6.40 4.03
C ILE A 11 3.89 6.04 3.18
N GLY A 12 3.64 5.65 1.95
CA GLY A 12 4.72 5.31 1.03
C GLY A 12 4.49 5.91 -0.33
N THR A 13 5.46 5.74 -1.19
CA THR A 13 5.40 6.22 -2.57
C THR A 13 5.50 5.04 -3.51
N ILE A 14 4.62 5.01 -4.49
CA ILE A 14 4.65 3.94 -5.50
C ILE A 14 5.87 4.15 -6.37
N THR A 15 6.75 3.15 -6.43
CA THR A 15 7.95 3.25 -7.24
C THR A 15 7.87 2.43 -8.50
N GLU A 16 7.02 1.39 -8.52
CA GLU A 16 6.92 0.53 -9.69
C GLU A 16 5.59 -0.20 -9.69
N ALA A 17 4.98 -0.35 -10.85
CA ALA A 17 3.80 -1.17 -11.03
C ALA A 17 4.25 -2.53 -11.55
N LEU A 18 3.84 -3.58 -10.87
CA LEU A 18 4.24 -4.94 -11.19
C LEU A 18 3.08 -5.69 -11.84
N PRO A 19 3.34 -6.84 -12.43
CA PRO A 19 2.26 -7.68 -12.95
C PRO A 19 1.30 -8.08 -11.83
N ASN A 20 0.08 -8.42 -12.21
CA ASN A 20 -0.94 -8.93 -11.30
C ASN A 20 -1.42 -7.89 -10.30
N THR A 21 -1.42 -6.63 -10.71
CA THR A 21 -1.88 -5.52 -9.86
C THR A 21 -1.14 -5.41 -8.54
N LEU A 22 0.14 -5.70 -8.57
CA LEU A 22 1.00 -5.48 -7.41
C LEU A 22 1.82 -4.22 -7.63
N PHE A 23 2.31 -3.64 -6.54
CA PHE A 23 3.09 -2.41 -6.60
C PHE A 23 4.25 -2.47 -5.65
N ARG A 24 5.36 -1.88 -6.05
CA ARG A 24 6.46 -1.65 -5.13
C ARG A 24 6.22 -0.30 -4.48
N VAL A 25 6.22 -0.29 -3.17
CA VAL A 25 5.98 0.94 -2.40
C VAL A 25 7.17 1.19 -1.51
N ASP A 26 7.77 2.37 -1.67
CA ASP A 26 8.89 2.78 -0.84
C ASP A 26 8.31 3.43 0.41
N ILE A 27 8.51 2.81 1.55
CA ILE A 27 7.98 3.30 2.81
C ILE A 27 9.03 4.01 3.65
N GLY A 28 10.18 4.31 3.05
CA GLY A 28 11.22 5.07 3.71
C GLY A 28 12.36 4.19 4.18
N GLU A 29 13.50 4.82 4.40
CA GLU A 29 14.69 4.15 4.93
C GLU A 29 15.13 2.95 4.10
N GLY A 30 14.93 3.04 2.79
CA GLY A 30 15.33 1.97 1.91
C GLY A 30 14.43 0.76 1.90
N LYS A 31 13.29 0.83 2.57
CA LYS A 31 12.39 -0.32 2.62
C LYS A 31 11.36 -0.27 1.51
N ILE A 32 11.28 -1.35 0.76
CA ILE A 32 10.31 -1.49 -0.32
C ILE A 32 9.37 -2.64 0.03
N ILE A 33 8.08 -2.37 0.00
CA ILE A 33 7.07 -3.37 0.33
C ILE A 33 6.24 -3.65 -0.92
N ILE A 34 6.12 -4.91 -1.28
CA ILE A 34 5.23 -5.32 -2.36
C ILE A 34 3.82 -5.25 -1.81
N SER A 35 2.94 -4.54 -2.50
CA SER A 35 1.60 -4.25 -1.99
C SER A 35 0.53 -4.48 -3.04
N TYR A 36 -0.69 -4.74 -2.58
CA TYR A 36 -1.83 -4.91 -3.46
C TYR A 36 -2.91 -3.90 -3.07
N LEU A 37 -3.82 -3.65 -3.98
CA LEU A 37 -4.90 -2.71 -3.72
C LEU A 37 -5.93 -3.36 -2.80
N SER A 38 -6.46 -2.59 -1.86
CA SER A 38 -7.54 -3.07 -1.00
C SER A 38 -8.77 -3.34 -1.86
N GLY A 39 -9.68 -4.15 -1.33
CA GLY A 39 -10.92 -4.44 -2.04
C GLY A 39 -11.70 -3.17 -2.33
N LYS A 40 -11.71 -2.23 -1.39
CA LYS A 40 -12.42 -0.98 -1.58
C LYS A 40 -11.87 -0.19 -2.76
N MET A 41 -10.56 -0.14 -2.91
CA MET A 41 -9.96 0.58 -4.03
C MET A 41 -10.30 -0.09 -5.35
N ARG A 42 -10.34 -1.42 -5.36
CA ARG A 42 -10.67 -2.13 -6.59
C ARG A 42 -12.13 -1.93 -6.97
N ILE A 43 -13.01 -1.97 -5.99
CA ILE A 43 -14.44 -1.76 -6.23
C ILE A 43 -14.69 -0.38 -6.80
N HIS A 44 -14.01 0.63 -6.26
CA HIS A 44 -14.19 2.00 -6.72
C HIS A 44 -13.28 2.36 -7.90
N ARG A 45 -12.51 1.39 -8.38
CA ARG A 45 -11.64 1.58 -9.54
C ARG A 45 -10.69 2.75 -9.38
N ILE A 46 -10.15 2.88 -8.20
CA ILE A 46 -9.19 3.94 -7.92
C ILE A 46 -7.85 3.56 -8.52
N LYS A 47 -7.33 4.39 -9.41
CA LYS A 47 -6.06 4.11 -10.04
C LYS A 47 -4.92 4.62 -9.20
N VAL A 48 -3.83 3.85 -9.22
CA VAL A 48 -2.61 4.22 -8.53
C VAL A 48 -1.49 4.20 -9.55
N LEU A 49 -0.70 5.26 -9.57
CA LEU A 49 0.38 5.41 -10.55
C LEU A 49 1.72 5.55 -9.85
N VAL A 50 2.79 5.26 -10.58
CA VAL A 50 4.13 5.47 -10.08
C VAL A 50 4.26 6.94 -9.70
N GLY A 51 4.79 7.18 -8.50
CA GLY A 51 4.91 8.53 -7.95
C GLY A 51 3.81 8.92 -7.00
N ASP A 52 2.70 8.18 -6.99
CA ASP A 52 1.60 8.49 -6.06
C ASP A 52 2.00 8.13 -4.65
N ARG A 53 1.49 8.92 -3.71
CA ARG A 53 1.65 8.60 -2.30
C ARG A 53 0.41 7.87 -1.83
N VAL A 54 0.62 6.85 -1.04
CA VAL A 54 -0.47 5.98 -0.61
C VAL A 54 -0.30 5.61 0.85
N GLU A 55 -1.43 5.27 1.47
CA GLU A 55 -1.41 4.71 2.80
C GLU A 55 -1.44 3.20 2.69
N VAL A 56 -0.52 2.54 3.35
CA VAL A 56 -0.35 1.09 3.26
C VAL A 56 -0.48 0.48 4.65
N LEU A 57 -1.30 -0.57 4.73
CA LEU A 57 -1.40 -1.37 5.95
C LEU A 57 -0.39 -2.47 5.85
N LEU A 58 0.53 -2.52 6.80
CA LEU A 58 1.59 -3.52 6.80
C LEU A 58 1.09 -4.83 7.41
N ASP A 59 1.61 -5.93 6.89
CA ASP A 59 1.31 -7.23 7.45
C ASP A 59 2.29 -7.47 8.60
N PRO A 60 1.81 -7.73 9.82
CA PRO A 60 2.70 -7.95 10.95
C PRO A 60 3.59 -9.17 10.78
N TYR A 61 3.26 -10.05 9.85
CA TYR A 61 4.05 -11.25 9.62
C TYR A 61 4.98 -11.12 8.42
N GLY A 62 5.13 -9.91 7.89
CA GLY A 62 6.08 -9.69 6.81
C GLY A 62 5.56 -9.98 5.43
N GLY A 63 4.28 -10.17 5.27
CA GLY A 63 3.69 -10.41 3.97
C GLY A 63 3.49 -9.13 3.18
N LYS A 64 2.70 -9.21 2.10
CA LYS A 64 2.43 -8.07 1.26
C LYS A 64 1.64 -7.01 2.01
N GLY A 65 1.89 -5.76 1.67
CA GLY A 65 1.13 -4.66 2.21
C GLY A 65 -0.21 -4.52 1.48
N ARG A 66 -1.14 -3.82 2.11
CA ARG A 66 -2.43 -3.52 1.50
C ARG A 66 -2.54 -2.01 1.34
N ILE A 67 -2.70 -1.56 0.11
CA ILE A 67 -2.87 -0.14 -0.16
C ILE A 67 -4.31 0.23 0.17
N LEU A 68 -4.48 1.12 1.14
CA LEU A 68 -5.80 1.46 1.66
C LEU A 68 -6.40 2.65 0.92
N LYS A 69 -5.56 3.62 0.56
CA LYS A 69 -6.04 4.79 -0.15
C LYS A 69 -4.88 5.56 -0.74
N ARG A 70 -5.19 6.41 -1.70
CA ARG A 70 -4.23 7.32 -2.28
C ARG A 70 -4.32 8.63 -1.52
N ILE A 71 -3.17 9.21 -1.22
CA ILE A 71 -3.12 10.45 -0.46
C ILE A 71 -3.35 11.65 -1.39
#